data_24459f297569f4acfb731c1f42b41788
#
_entry.id   24459f297569f4acfb731c1f42b41788
#
_cell.length_a   1.000
_cell.length_b   1.000
_cell.length_c   1.000
_cell.angle_alpha   90.00
_cell.angle_beta   90.00
_cell.angle_gamma   90.00
#
_symmetry.space_group_name_H-M   'P 1'
#
loop_
_entity.id
_entity.type
_entity.pdbx_description
1 polymer ?
#
loop_
_entity_poly.entity_id
_entity_poly.type
_entity_poly.pdbx_seq_one_letter_code
_entity_poly.pdbx_strand_id
1 'polypeptide(L)'
;VNTPEKLEGLDGQVFLDETEEVYCVWRAEYSRRSRICSYYMDLFQLDDETGQWNRGTELHRERAYTVEELTGLLKGAGFRDIRTYGALKLRPPAAGEGRIFFAARKDD
;
A
#
# COMPACT_ATOMS: atom_id res chain seq x y z
N VAL A 1 6.68 0.04 4.49
CA VAL A 1 5.58 1.01 4.34
C VAL A 1 5.74 1.79 3.04
N ASN A 2 4.64 2.25 2.50
CA ASN A 2 4.63 3.16 1.36
C ASN A 2 4.72 4.60 1.85
N THR A 3 5.50 5.40 1.12
CA THR A 3 5.66 6.83 1.45
C THR A 3 4.51 7.65 0.87
N PRO A 4 4.27 8.88 1.40
CA PRO A 4 3.26 9.77 0.83
C PRO A 4 3.47 10.04 -0.67
N GLU A 5 4.72 10.20 -1.12
CA GLU A 5 5.05 10.45 -2.53
C GLU A 5 4.60 9.30 -3.42
N LYS A 6 4.76 8.04 -2.96
CA LYS A 6 4.32 6.86 -3.69
C LYS A 6 2.80 6.86 -3.87
N LEU A 7 2.07 7.07 -2.79
CA LEU A 7 0.61 7.03 -2.81
C LEU A 7 0.03 8.23 -3.56
N GLU A 8 0.63 9.39 -3.43
CA GLU A 8 0.22 10.58 -4.21
C GLU A 8 0.36 10.34 -5.71
N GLY A 9 1.41 9.64 -6.13
CA GLY A 9 1.61 9.28 -7.52
C GLY A 9 0.57 8.32 -8.08
N LEU A 10 -0.15 7.58 -7.22
CA LEU A 10 -1.23 6.69 -7.63
C LEU A 10 -2.58 7.41 -7.75
N ASP A 11 -2.71 8.62 -7.20
CA ASP A 11 -3.97 9.35 -7.16
C ASP A 11 -4.56 9.55 -8.56
N GLY A 12 -5.84 9.20 -8.69
CA GLY A 12 -6.58 9.33 -9.94
C GLY A 12 -6.26 8.28 -11.00
N GLN A 13 -5.34 7.35 -10.74
CA GLN A 13 -5.02 6.28 -11.68
C GLN A 13 -6.02 5.14 -11.60
N VAL A 14 -6.25 4.50 -12.74
CA VAL A 14 -7.08 3.30 -12.85
C VAL A 14 -6.20 2.15 -13.30
N PHE A 15 -6.31 1.03 -12.60
CA PHE A 15 -5.52 -0.17 -12.87
C PHE A 15 -6.43 -1.33 -13.28
N LEU A 16 -5.92 -2.19 -14.11
CA LEU A 16 -6.64 -3.34 -14.63
C LEU A 16 -5.79 -4.59 -14.46
N ASP A 17 -6.35 -5.59 -13.78
CA ASP A 17 -5.76 -6.92 -13.68
C ASP A 17 -6.74 -7.93 -14.28
N GLU A 18 -6.25 -8.77 -15.16
CA GLU A 18 -7.08 -9.74 -15.86
C GLU A 18 -6.45 -11.12 -15.83
N THR A 19 -7.26 -12.12 -15.47
CA THR A 19 -6.95 -13.53 -15.67
C THR A 19 -8.09 -14.16 -16.47
N GLU A 20 -8.01 -15.43 -16.79
CA GLU A 20 -9.09 -16.12 -17.55
C GLU A 20 -10.43 -16.10 -16.81
N GLU A 21 -10.40 -16.11 -15.48
CA GLU A 21 -11.59 -16.23 -14.64
C GLU A 21 -11.92 -15.00 -13.82
N VAL A 22 -10.98 -14.06 -13.69
CA VAL A 22 -11.13 -12.87 -12.86
C VAL A 22 -10.73 -11.62 -13.62
N TYR A 23 -11.57 -10.62 -13.53
CA TYR A 23 -11.33 -9.30 -14.08
C TYR A 23 -11.47 -8.28 -12.95
N CYS A 24 -10.40 -7.58 -12.64
CA CYS A 24 -10.37 -6.60 -11.56
C CYS A 24 -10.03 -5.23 -12.11
N VAL A 25 -10.91 -4.26 -11.85
CA VAL A 25 -10.66 -2.84 -12.11
C VAL A 25 -10.57 -2.13 -10.78
N TRP A 26 -9.50 -1.39 -10.56
CA TRP A 26 -9.38 -0.63 -9.33
C TRP A 26 -8.83 0.78 -9.58
N ARG A 27 -9.34 1.71 -8.78
CA ARG A 27 -9.02 3.12 -8.85
C ARG A 27 -8.45 3.56 -7.52
N ALA A 28 -7.34 4.29 -7.55
CA ALA A 28 -6.72 4.86 -6.37
C ALA A 28 -7.09 6.33 -6.21
N GLU A 29 -7.43 6.73 -4.98
CA GLU A 29 -7.65 8.12 -4.61
C GLU A 29 -6.82 8.42 -3.35
N TYR A 30 -5.97 9.42 -3.43
CA TYR A 30 -5.09 9.81 -2.33
C TYR A 30 -5.51 11.15 -1.74
N SER A 31 -5.65 11.20 -0.41
CA SER A 31 -5.92 12.43 0.32
C SER A 31 -4.63 12.93 0.98
N ARG A 32 -4.17 14.10 0.58
CA ARG A 32 -3.01 14.74 1.20
C ARG A 32 -3.26 15.10 2.66
N ARG A 33 -4.50 15.43 3.00
CA ARG A 33 -4.88 15.82 4.35
C ARG A 33 -4.77 14.68 5.35
N SER A 34 -5.31 13.52 4.99
CA SER A 34 -5.31 12.34 5.86
C SER A 34 -4.13 11.41 5.60
N ARG A 35 -3.45 11.56 4.44
CA ARG A 35 -2.42 10.66 3.92
C ARG A 35 -2.93 9.24 3.72
N ILE A 36 -4.21 9.11 3.43
CA ILE A 36 -4.85 7.84 3.16
C ILE A 36 -5.09 7.70 1.67
N CYS A 37 -4.64 6.57 1.12
CA CYS A 37 -4.97 6.14 -0.22
C CYS A 37 -6.12 5.14 -0.14
N SER A 38 -7.21 5.42 -0.84
CA SER A 38 -8.36 4.54 -0.93
C SER A 38 -8.36 3.85 -2.28
N TYR A 39 -8.54 2.53 -2.27
CA TYR A 39 -8.61 1.72 -3.47
C TYR A 39 -10.03 1.20 -3.62
N TYR A 40 -10.71 1.67 -4.67
CA TYR A 40 -12.05 1.23 -5.02
C TYR A 40 -11.93 0.14 -6.06
N MET A 41 -12.30 -1.07 -5.68
CA MET A 41 -12.12 -2.26 -6.51
C MET A 41 -13.45 -2.82 -6.99
N ASP A 42 -13.56 -3.04 -8.28
CA ASP A 42 -14.63 -3.82 -8.91
C ASP A 42 -14.04 -5.14 -9.37
N LEU A 43 -14.57 -6.24 -8.83
CA LEU A 43 -14.13 -7.58 -9.13
C LEU A 43 -15.22 -8.30 -9.94
N PHE A 44 -14.83 -8.84 -11.08
CA PHE A 44 -15.71 -9.66 -11.91
C PHE A 44 -15.16 -11.08 -11.94
N GLN A 45 -15.93 -12.03 -11.47
CA GLN A 45 -15.53 -13.43 -11.42
C GLN A 45 -16.43 -14.25 -12.33
N LEU A 46 -15.81 -15.06 -13.18
CA LEU A 46 -16.53 -15.95 -14.10
C LEU A 46 -17.04 -17.18 -13.35
N ASP A 47 -18.32 -17.46 -13.50
CA ASP A 47 -18.92 -18.73 -13.08
C ASP A 47 -18.81 -19.72 -14.24
N ASP A 48 -17.99 -20.75 -14.09
CA ASP A 48 -17.72 -21.74 -15.12
C ASP A 48 -18.96 -22.58 -15.45
N GLU A 49 -19.90 -22.76 -14.53
CA GLU A 49 -21.09 -23.55 -14.73
C GLU A 49 -22.13 -22.81 -15.60
N THR A 50 -22.27 -21.50 -15.41
CA THR A 50 -23.29 -20.70 -16.10
C THR A 50 -22.73 -19.82 -17.19
N GLY A 51 -21.42 -19.59 -17.24
CA GLY A 51 -20.79 -18.64 -18.14
C GLY A 51 -21.07 -17.19 -17.81
N GLN A 52 -21.65 -16.92 -16.64
CA GLN A 52 -21.97 -15.57 -16.19
C GLN A 52 -20.85 -14.98 -15.35
N TRP A 53 -20.74 -13.65 -15.37
CA TRP A 53 -19.82 -12.90 -14.56
C TRP A 53 -20.54 -12.32 -13.34
N ASN A 54 -20.00 -12.62 -12.16
CA ASN A 54 -20.49 -12.05 -10.90
C ASN A 54 -19.63 -10.87 -10.52
N ARG A 55 -20.25 -9.76 -10.14
CA ARG A 55 -19.57 -8.54 -9.71
C ARG A 55 -19.54 -8.45 -8.19
N GLY A 56 -18.35 -8.21 -7.65
CA GLY A 56 -18.14 -7.82 -6.26
C GLY A 56 -17.46 -6.47 -6.20
N THR A 57 -17.61 -5.78 -5.09
CA THR A 57 -16.91 -4.51 -4.84
C THR A 57 -16.17 -4.58 -3.51
N GLU A 58 -14.97 -4.00 -3.47
CA GLU A 58 -14.18 -3.89 -2.26
C GLU A 58 -13.61 -2.49 -2.13
N LEU A 59 -13.44 -2.04 -0.89
CA LEU A 59 -12.77 -0.80 -0.57
C LEU A 59 -11.62 -1.10 0.39
N HIS A 60 -10.41 -0.79 -0.05
CA HIS A 60 -9.21 -0.90 0.77
C HIS A 60 -8.63 0.48 1.04
N ARG A 61 -8.10 0.68 2.23
CA ARG A 61 -7.45 1.93 2.60
C ARG A 61 -6.06 1.64 3.13
N GLU A 62 -5.12 2.48 2.70
CA GLU A 62 -3.73 2.41 3.12
C GLU A 62 -3.27 3.80 3.55
N ARG A 63 -2.67 3.89 4.73
CA ARG A 63 -2.08 5.15 5.19
C ARG A 63 -0.60 5.19 4.84
N ALA A 64 -0.15 6.33 4.30
CA ALA A 64 1.25 6.60 4.10
C ALA A 64 1.91 7.07 5.39
N TYR A 65 3.16 6.68 5.59
CA TYR A 65 3.97 7.12 6.73
C TYR A 65 5.30 7.67 6.24
N THR A 66 5.75 8.74 6.89
CA THR A 66 7.14 9.18 6.74
C THR A 66 8.05 8.35 7.64
N VAL A 67 9.35 8.36 7.35
CA VAL A 67 10.35 7.67 8.20
C VAL A 67 10.28 8.19 9.63
N GLU A 68 10.18 9.49 9.79
CA GLU A 68 10.14 10.14 11.11
C GLU A 68 8.91 9.74 11.92
N GLU A 69 7.74 9.71 11.29
CA GLU A 69 6.50 9.31 11.95
C GLU A 69 6.55 7.87 12.44
N LEU A 70 6.94 6.94 11.57
CA LEU A 70 6.97 5.53 11.94
C LEU A 70 8.08 5.22 12.92
N THR A 71 9.24 5.87 12.80
CA THR A 71 10.32 5.77 13.79
C THR A 71 9.84 6.20 15.16
N GLY A 72 9.11 7.31 15.25
CA GLY A 72 8.52 7.80 16.51
C GLY A 72 7.52 6.81 17.09
N LEU A 73 6.66 6.24 16.25
CA LEU A 73 5.68 5.24 16.70
C LEU A 73 6.35 3.96 17.20
N LEU A 74 7.39 3.49 16.53
CA LEU A 74 8.14 2.30 16.96
C LEU A 74 8.85 2.55 18.29
N LYS A 75 9.47 3.70 18.49
CA LYS A 75 10.08 4.06 19.77
C LYS A 75 9.05 4.12 20.88
N GLY A 76 7.91 4.74 20.64
CA GLY A 76 6.83 4.81 21.61
C GLY A 76 6.25 3.45 21.97
N ALA A 77 6.32 2.47 21.07
CA ALA A 77 5.89 1.11 21.32
C ALA A 77 6.96 0.20 21.96
N GLY A 78 8.14 0.75 22.28
CA GLY A 78 9.21 0.02 22.96
C GLY A 78 10.25 -0.60 22.04
N PHE A 79 10.26 -0.26 20.77
CA PHE A 79 11.28 -0.72 19.83
C PHE A 79 12.53 0.16 19.90
N ARG A 80 13.67 -0.44 19.65
CA ARG A 80 14.96 0.25 19.57
C ARG A 80 15.80 -0.28 18.42
N ASP A 81 16.98 0.32 18.18
CA ASP A 81 17.87 -0.03 17.08
C ASP A 81 17.13 0.00 15.74
N ILE A 82 16.33 1.04 15.53
CA ILE A 82 15.49 1.17 14.35
C ILE A 82 16.36 1.55 13.15
N ARG A 83 16.29 0.73 12.12
CA ARG A 83 17.01 0.95 10.86
C ARG A 83 16.03 0.95 9.70
N THR A 84 16.34 1.74 8.69
CA THR A 84 15.51 1.88 7.50
C THR A 84 16.30 1.47 6.25
N TYR A 85 15.61 0.80 5.32
CA TYR A 85 16.18 0.32 4.07
C TYR A 85 15.25 0.63 2.92
N GLY A 86 15.83 0.97 1.73
CA GLY A 86 15.08 1.14 0.51
C GLY A 86 14.85 -0.18 -0.20
N ALA A 87 13.69 -0.36 -0.79
CA ALA A 87 13.31 -1.35 -1.80
C ALA A 87 13.98 -2.74 -1.70
N LEU A 88 13.90 -3.43 -0.56
CA LEU A 88 14.48 -4.76 -0.32
C LEU A 88 16.01 -4.83 -0.47
N LYS A 89 16.69 -3.71 -0.48
CA LYS A 89 18.15 -3.63 -0.50
C LYS A 89 18.65 -3.22 0.89
N LEU A 90 19.72 -3.85 1.35
CA LEU A 90 20.31 -3.52 2.65
C LEU A 90 21.14 -2.23 2.58
N ARG A 91 20.49 -1.15 2.16
CA ARG A 91 21.06 0.19 2.08
C ARG A 91 20.07 1.21 2.62
N PRO A 92 20.54 2.39 3.07
CA PRO A 92 19.65 3.45 3.47
C PRO A 92 18.68 3.86 2.35
N PRO A 93 17.48 4.35 2.66
CA PRO A 93 16.55 4.82 1.65
C PRO A 93 17.13 6.01 0.87
N ALA A 94 16.94 6.01 -0.44
CA ALA A 94 17.24 7.16 -1.26
C ALA A 94 16.12 8.21 -1.14
N ALA A 95 16.42 9.46 -1.46
CA ALA A 95 15.40 10.49 -1.55
C ALA A 95 14.37 10.09 -2.61
N GLY A 96 13.08 10.17 -2.26
CA GLY A 96 11.99 9.78 -3.15
C GLY A 96 11.69 8.29 -3.24
N GLU A 97 12.29 7.46 -2.39
CA GLU A 97 11.95 6.03 -2.32
C GLU A 97 10.45 5.85 -2.05
N GLY A 98 9.80 5.02 -2.88
CA GLY A 98 8.36 4.78 -2.78
C GLY A 98 8.00 3.83 -1.63
N ARG A 99 8.87 2.89 -1.30
CA ARG A 99 8.67 1.94 -0.22
C ARG A 99 9.90 1.86 0.65
N ILE A 100 9.68 1.91 1.98
CA ILE A 100 10.74 1.87 2.96
C ILE A 100 10.51 0.68 3.89
N PHE A 101 11.56 -0.08 4.16
CA PHE A 101 11.52 -1.21 5.08
C PHE A 101 12.17 -0.81 6.41
N PHE A 102 11.53 -1.21 7.49
CA PHE A 102 11.99 -0.94 8.84
C PHE A 102 12.44 -2.23 9.51
N ALA A 103 13.58 -2.18 10.16
CA ALA A 103 14.04 -3.23 11.05
C ALA A 103 14.23 -2.63 12.44
N ALA A 104 13.70 -3.29 13.47
CA ALA A 104 13.79 -2.80 14.83
C ALA A 104 13.85 -3.96 15.82
N ARG A 105 14.45 -3.71 16.99
CA ARG A 105 14.45 -4.65 18.11
C ARG A 105 13.42 -4.24 19.12
N LYS A 106 12.72 -5.21 19.66
CA LYS A 106 11.81 -5.00 20.76
C LYS A 106 12.48 -5.39 22.07
N ASP A 107 12.41 -4.51 23.06
CA ASP A 107 12.82 -4.81 24.41
C ASP A 107 11.78 -5.70 25.09
N ASP A 108 12.25 -6.79 25.66
CA ASP A 108 11.42 -7.66 26.50
C ASP A 108 11.30 -7.13 27.92
#